data_99a849c0634d9c56cf2332d28426e09c
#
_entry.id   99a849c0634d9c56cf2332d28426e09c
#
_cell.length_a   1.000
_cell.length_b   1.000
_cell.length_c   1.000
_cell.angle_alpha   90.00
_cell.angle_beta   90.00
_cell.angle_gamma   90.00
#
_symmetry.space_group_name_H-M   'P 1'
#
loop_
_entity.id
_entity.type
_entity.pdbx_description
1 polymer ?
#
loop_
_entity_poly.entity_id
_entity_poly.type
_entity_poly.pdbx_seq_one_letter_code
_entity_poly.pdbx_strand_id
1 'polypeptide(L)'
;MERFDKCSVDLKLNTMVLKIEENNEVLCTSSECGIEKIKGKKIILANGAKEGSRKAISMVGNRCSGILTVGMAKKIFSICNMIPGKNILIDGYETLYMIQEQLKDKNINVVGIISENNDIETYGLTDKIYKDYKIASIQGAGRINSVTLEKDGKEEVVECDTLMFARPMLSDGLVSMRSNIKLNPTTTGPEVDDKFMTSRENIYACGNGIYIHKFIEDIEDECSKLIKGLNN
;
A
#
# COMPACT_ATOMS: atom_id res chain seq x y z
N MET A 1 14.84 -11.08 10.11
CA MET A 1 15.50 -10.58 11.34
C MET A 1 16.87 -11.24 11.56
N GLU A 2 17.03 -12.55 11.56
CA GLU A 2 18.31 -13.22 11.80
C GLU A 2 19.50 -12.81 10.90
N ARG A 3 19.24 -12.36 9.65
CA ARG A 3 20.29 -11.84 8.75
C ARG A 3 20.77 -10.44 9.16
N PHE A 4 19.89 -9.63 9.74
CA PHE A 4 20.17 -8.27 10.14
C PHE A 4 21.08 -8.20 11.36
N ASP A 5 20.86 -9.10 12.33
CA ASP A 5 21.64 -9.17 13.58
C ASP A 5 23.12 -9.54 13.34
N LYS A 6 23.46 -10.04 12.13
CA LYS A 6 24.82 -10.37 11.71
C LYS A 6 25.53 -9.23 10.95
N CYS A 7 24.81 -8.13 10.68
CA CYS A 7 25.37 -6.99 9.96
C CYS A 7 25.78 -5.91 10.95
N SER A 8 26.99 -5.35 10.78
CA SER A 8 27.44 -4.18 11.51
C SER A 8 26.82 -2.90 10.91
N VAL A 9 25.55 -2.66 11.20
CA VAL A 9 24.78 -1.54 10.68
C VAL A 9 24.22 -0.71 11.84
N ASP A 10 24.37 0.61 11.76
CA ASP A 10 23.71 1.52 12.71
C ASP A 10 22.23 1.64 12.38
N LEU A 11 21.38 1.12 13.25
CA LEU A 11 19.93 1.06 13.08
C LEU A 11 19.23 2.13 13.90
N LYS A 12 18.54 3.06 13.21
CA LYS A 12 17.70 4.08 13.84
C LYS A 12 16.23 3.66 13.80
N LEU A 13 15.76 2.98 14.84
CA LEU A 13 14.35 2.62 15.01
C LEU A 13 13.51 3.85 15.40
N ASN A 14 12.20 3.76 15.22
CA ASN A 14 11.23 4.83 15.55
C ASN A 14 11.59 6.20 14.94
N THR A 15 12.30 6.18 13.81
CA THR A 15 12.80 7.36 13.13
C THR A 15 12.14 7.52 11.77
N MET A 16 11.49 8.66 11.55
CA MET A 16 10.83 8.98 10.29
C MET A 16 11.72 9.87 9.43
N VAL A 17 11.98 9.45 8.20
CA VAL A 17 12.62 10.31 7.21
C VAL A 17 11.58 11.28 6.64
N LEU A 18 11.87 12.59 6.72
CA LEU A 18 10.99 13.65 6.24
C LEU A 18 11.29 14.02 4.78
N LYS A 19 12.56 14.19 4.45
CA LYS A 19 13.08 14.51 3.10
C LYS A 19 14.60 14.36 3.05
N ILE A 20 15.15 14.42 1.84
CA ILE A 20 16.59 14.54 1.57
C ILE A 20 16.85 15.96 1.06
N GLU A 21 17.69 16.73 1.74
CA GLU A 21 18.07 18.08 1.36
C GLU A 21 19.08 18.07 0.19
N GLU A 22 19.34 19.24 -0.42
CA GLU A 22 20.14 19.35 -1.66
C GLU A 22 21.57 18.83 -1.53
N ASN A 23 22.14 18.91 -0.34
CA ASN A 23 23.52 18.47 -0.04
C ASN A 23 23.62 16.98 0.37
N ASN A 24 22.60 16.16 0.06
CA ASN A 24 22.48 14.75 0.48
C ASN A 24 22.46 14.57 2.00
N GLU A 25 21.88 15.52 2.72
CA GLU A 25 21.52 15.36 4.12
C GLU A 25 20.09 14.83 4.24
N VAL A 26 19.95 13.70 4.91
CA VAL A 26 18.67 13.10 5.26
C VAL A 26 18.12 13.80 6.50
N LEU A 27 17.03 14.53 6.33
CA LEU A 27 16.29 15.12 7.44
C LEU A 27 15.34 14.07 8.01
N CYS A 28 15.53 13.72 9.27
CA CYS A 28 14.68 12.75 9.96
C CYS A 28 14.22 13.27 11.32
N THR A 29 13.23 12.62 11.89
CA THR A 29 12.69 12.93 13.21
C THR A 29 12.37 11.68 13.99
N SER A 30 12.61 11.72 15.30
CA SER A 30 12.22 10.70 16.26
C SER A 30 11.69 11.32 17.55
N SER A 31 11.01 10.53 18.37
CA SER A 31 10.55 10.97 19.70
C SER A 31 11.70 11.21 20.68
N GLU A 32 12.86 10.58 20.45
CA GLU A 32 14.01 10.63 21.36
C GLU A 32 14.94 11.79 21.03
N CYS A 33 15.26 12.01 19.75
CA CYS A 33 16.26 12.96 19.30
C CYS A 33 15.65 14.22 18.68
N GLY A 34 14.33 14.26 18.46
CA GLY A 34 13.70 15.34 17.73
C GLY A 34 14.09 15.33 16.25
N ILE A 35 14.50 16.48 15.71
CA ILE A 35 14.93 16.61 14.30
C ILE A 35 16.44 16.44 14.21
N GLU A 36 16.87 15.50 13.38
CA GLU A 36 18.29 15.24 13.08
C GLU A 36 18.56 15.37 11.58
N LYS A 37 19.82 15.66 11.24
CA LYS A 37 20.36 15.59 9.88
C LYS A 37 21.47 14.56 9.82
N ILE A 38 21.35 13.64 8.87
CA ILE A 38 22.33 12.57 8.65
C ILE A 38 22.89 12.73 7.25
N LYS A 39 24.21 12.92 7.13
CA LYS A 39 24.86 13.05 5.83
C LYS A 39 25.32 11.68 5.32
N GLY A 40 24.85 11.32 4.11
CA GLY A 40 25.24 10.10 3.41
C GLY A 40 26.11 10.41 2.18
N LYS A 41 27.12 9.57 1.91
CA LYS A 41 27.85 9.61 0.63
C LYS A 41 26.97 9.08 -0.51
N LYS A 42 26.23 8.00 -0.24
CA LYS A 42 25.21 7.41 -1.10
C LYS A 42 23.97 7.15 -0.26
N ILE A 43 22.79 7.38 -0.81
CA ILE A 43 21.50 7.18 -0.15
C ILE A 43 20.71 6.17 -0.97
N ILE A 44 20.13 5.16 -0.34
CA ILE A 44 19.27 4.18 -0.98
C ILE A 44 17.86 4.32 -0.42
N LEU A 45 16.89 4.60 -1.28
CA LEU A 45 15.48 4.63 -0.96
C LEU A 45 14.90 3.21 -1.12
N ALA A 46 14.58 2.59 0.01
CA ALA A 46 13.97 1.26 0.08
C ALA A 46 12.66 1.29 0.90
N ASN A 47 11.87 2.33 0.68
CA ASN A 47 10.67 2.66 1.48
C ASN A 47 9.42 1.85 1.09
N GLY A 48 9.53 0.99 0.06
CA GLY A 48 8.49 0.04 -0.31
C GLY A 48 7.24 0.68 -0.89
N ALA A 49 6.10 0.06 -0.66
CA ALA A 49 4.83 0.43 -1.23
C ALA A 49 3.79 0.78 -0.17
N LYS A 50 2.74 1.45 -0.59
CA LYS A 50 1.58 1.80 0.22
C LYS A 50 0.27 1.49 -0.49
N GLU A 51 -0.75 1.26 0.28
CA GLU A 51 -2.12 1.18 -0.22
C GLU A 51 -2.66 2.59 -0.56
N GLY A 52 -3.57 2.65 -1.52
CA GLY A 52 -4.22 3.90 -1.89
C GLY A 52 -4.93 4.55 -0.70
N SER A 53 -4.81 5.87 -0.57
CA SER A 53 -5.49 6.61 0.50
C SER A 53 -6.99 6.75 0.22
N ARG A 54 -7.80 6.95 1.27
CA ARG A 54 -9.23 7.27 1.15
C ARG A 54 -9.49 8.46 0.20
N LYS A 55 -8.60 9.45 0.18
CA LYS A 55 -8.70 10.61 -0.71
C LYS A 55 -8.52 10.22 -2.18
N ALA A 56 -7.64 9.26 -2.47
CA ALA A 56 -7.43 8.75 -3.82
C ALA A 56 -8.66 7.97 -4.34
N ILE A 57 -9.53 7.49 -3.45
CA ILE A 57 -10.71 6.69 -3.77
C ILE A 57 -11.97 7.59 -3.90
N SER A 58 -11.87 8.90 -3.62
CA SER A 58 -12.96 9.88 -3.74
C SER A 58 -14.27 9.45 -3.06
N MET A 59 -14.19 8.88 -1.85
CA MET A 59 -15.36 8.36 -1.14
C MET A 59 -16.36 9.45 -0.76
N VAL A 60 -17.61 9.23 -1.13
CA VAL A 60 -18.77 10.06 -0.77
C VAL A 60 -19.58 9.38 0.33
N GLY A 61 -20.15 10.14 1.25
CA GLY A 61 -21.02 9.66 2.31
C GLY A 61 -20.42 9.72 3.72
N ASN A 62 -20.92 8.90 4.62
CA ASN A 62 -20.59 8.97 6.04
C ASN A 62 -19.17 8.45 6.33
N ARG A 63 -18.49 9.11 7.28
CA ARG A 63 -17.18 8.67 7.77
C ARG A 63 -17.33 7.74 8.98
N CYS A 64 -17.91 6.59 8.76
CA CYS A 64 -18.13 5.57 9.79
C CYS A 64 -16.92 4.59 9.88
N SER A 65 -16.90 3.79 10.94
CA SER A 65 -15.97 2.65 11.06
C SER A 65 -16.35 1.51 10.11
N GLY A 66 -15.45 0.52 9.94
CA GLY A 66 -15.69 -0.62 9.05
C GLY A 66 -15.23 -0.37 7.61
N ILE A 67 -14.52 0.73 7.33
CA ILE A 67 -13.92 1.02 6.02
C ILE A 67 -12.42 0.80 6.13
N LEU A 68 -11.92 -0.24 5.45
CA LEU A 68 -10.57 -0.78 5.64
C LEU A 68 -9.87 -0.99 4.30
N THR A 69 -8.54 -1.01 4.33
CA THR A 69 -7.74 -1.60 3.26
C THR A 69 -7.40 -3.05 3.60
N VAL A 70 -6.95 -3.83 2.62
CA VAL A 70 -6.49 -5.21 2.84
C VAL A 70 -5.38 -5.28 3.89
N GLY A 71 -4.39 -4.36 3.82
CA GLY A 71 -3.29 -4.33 4.78
C GLY A 71 -3.75 -3.99 6.20
N MET A 72 -4.74 -3.10 6.36
CA MET A 72 -5.34 -2.82 7.66
C MET A 72 -6.12 -4.03 8.20
N ALA A 73 -6.93 -4.69 7.37
CA ALA A 73 -7.64 -5.89 7.74
C ALA A 73 -6.68 -7.02 8.16
N LYS A 74 -5.60 -7.21 7.40
CA LYS A 74 -4.54 -8.18 7.73
C LYS A 74 -3.90 -7.93 9.10
N LYS A 75 -3.63 -6.67 9.45
CA LYS A 75 -3.13 -6.31 10.78
C LYS A 75 -4.15 -6.61 11.88
N ILE A 76 -5.44 -6.35 11.64
CA ILE A 76 -6.52 -6.67 12.59
C ILE A 76 -6.54 -8.18 12.86
N PHE A 77 -6.43 -9.02 11.83
CA PHE A 77 -6.37 -10.47 11.99
C PHE A 77 -5.09 -10.92 12.72
N SER A 78 -3.92 -10.49 12.24
CA SER A 78 -2.64 -11.06 12.64
C SER A 78 -2.09 -10.48 13.96
N ILE A 79 -2.35 -9.21 14.24
CA ILE A 79 -1.80 -8.51 15.43
C ILE A 79 -2.85 -8.45 16.54
N CYS A 80 -4.09 -8.08 16.19
CA CYS A 80 -5.14 -7.91 17.19
C CYS A 80 -5.91 -9.22 17.46
N ASN A 81 -5.74 -10.26 16.63
CA ASN A 81 -6.52 -11.49 16.63
C ASN A 81 -8.04 -11.23 16.64
N MET A 82 -8.47 -10.23 15.87
CA MET A 82 -9.86 -9.79 15.77
C MET A 82 -10.39 -9.98 14.35
N ILE A 83 -11.71 -9.98 14.21
CA ILE A 83 -12.40 -10.05 12.93
C ILE A 83 -12.83 -8.62 12.54
N PRO A 84 -12.46 -8.12 11.34
CA PRO A 84 -12.79 -6.74 10.91
C PRO A 84 -14.28 -6.52 10.69
N GLY A 85 -15.01 -7.57 10.35
CA GLY A 85 -16.48 -7.61 10.15
C GLY A 85 -16.93 -8.98 9.68
N LYS A 86 -18.25 -9.17 9.55
CA LYS A 86 -18.87 -10.45 9.16
C LYS A 86 -19.36 -10.44 7.71
N ASN A 87 -19.86 -9.30 7.23
CA ASN A 87 -20.41 -9.13 5.90
C ASN A 87 -19.58 -8.07 5.17
N ILE A 88 -18.66 -8.51 4.32
CA ILE A 88 -17.69 -7.65 3.68
C ILE A 88 -18.03 -7.43 2.20
N LEU A 89 -18.19 -6.17 1.80
CA LEU A 89 -18.15 -5.75 0.41
C LEU A 89 -16.70 -5.38 0.05
N ILE A 90 -16.19 -5.91 -1.07
CA ILE A 90 -14.80 -5.68 -1.49
C ILE A 90 -14.80 -4.78 -2.73
N ASP A 91 -13.94 -3.78 -2.76
CA ASP A 91 -13.69 -2.91 -3.91
C ASP A 91 -12.29 -3.14 -4.45
N GLY A 92 -12.21 -3.68 -5.68
CA GLY A 92 -10.99 -4.19 -6.29
C GLY A 92 -10.71 -5.65 -5.93
N TYR A 93 -9.67 -6.22 -6.50
CA TYR A 93 -9.28 -7.62 -6.29
C TYR A 93 -7.77 -7.84 -6.27
N GLU A 94 -6.98 -6.84 -6.66
CA GLU A 94 -5.56 -6.94 -6.97
C GLU A 94 -4.71 -7.34 -5.76
N THR A 95 -5.14 -6.97 -4.56
CA THR A 95 -4.45 -7.37 -3.31
C THR A 95 -5.20 -8.44 -2.51
N LEU A 96 -6.26 -9.01 -3.07
CA LEU A 96 -7.11 -10.00 -2.39
C LEU A 96 -6.34 -11.28 -2.01
N TYR A 97 -5.34 -11.66 -2.81
CA TYR A 97 -4.44 -12.79 -2.52
C TYR A 97 -3.77 -12.69 -1.14
N MET A 98 -3.61 -11.48 -0.62
CA MET A 98 -2.94 -11.25 0.67
C MET A 98 -3.77 -11.64 1.88
N ILE A 99 -5.11 -11.80 1.73
CA ILE A 99 -6.05 -11.94 2.86
C ILE A 99 -7.07 -13.06 2.66
N GLN A 100 -7.15 -13.65 1.47
CA GLN A 100 -8.20 -14.60 1.10
C GLN A 100 -8.27 -15.81 2.06
N GLU A 101 -7.15 -16.30 2.57
CA GLU A 101 -7.10 -17.42 3.52
C GLU A 101 -7.76 -17.04 4.84
N GLN A 102 -7.42 -15.87 5.41
CA GLN A 102 -8.01 -15.40 6.66
C GLN A 102 -9.53 -15.19 6.55
N LEU A 103 -10.01 -14.72 5.39
CA LEU A 103 -11.44 -14.56 5.16
C LEU A 103 -12.17 -15.90 5.18
N LYS A 104 -11.58 -16.93 4.56
CA LYS A 104 -12.12 -18.31 4.56
C LYS A 104 -12.07 -18.95 5.95
N ASP A 105 -10.91 -18.92 6.59
CA ASP A 105 -10.69 -19.56 7.90
C ASP A 105 -11.61 -19.03 8.99
N LYS A 106 -11.95 -17.73 8.92
CA LYS A 106 -12.85 -17.08 9.87
C LYS A 106 -14.32 -17.11 9.44
N ASN A 107 -14.63 -17.82 8.35
CA ASN A 107 -15.98 -17.98 7.80
C ASN A 107 -16.69 -16.63 7.61
N ILE A 108 -15.98 -15.67 7.00
CA ILE A 108 -16.47 -14.32 6.72
C ILE A 108 -17.27 -14.34 5.42
N ASN A 109 -18.45 -13.76 5.45
CA ASN A 109 -19.30 -13.63 4.28
C ASN A 109 -18.84 -12.46 3.39
N VAL A 110 -18.35 -12.75 2.18
CA VAL A 110 -18.07 -11.74 1.16
C VAL A 110 -19.34 -11.53 0.35
N VAL A 111 -20.03 -10.42 0.58
CA VAL A 111 -21.33 -10.10 -0.05
C VAL A 111 -21.20 -9.72 -1.53
N GLY A 112 -20.00 -9.42 -1.99
CA GLY A 112 -19.69 -9.17 -3.40
C GLY A 112 -18.36 -8.47 -3.59
N ILE A 113 -17.91 -8.45 -4.85
CA ILE A 113 -16.67 -7.75 -5.28
C ILE A 113 -17.04 -6.74 -6.37
N ILE A 114 -16.63 -5.49 -6.20
CA ILE A 114 -16.76 -4.44 -7.20
C ILE A 114 -15.52 -4.47 -8.08
N SER A 115 -15.69 -4.60 -9.40
CA SER A 115 -14.59 -4.68 -10.36
C SER A 115 -15.00 -4.16 -11.74
N GLU A 116 -14.05 -3.63 -12.48
CA GLU A 116 -14.22 -3.31 -13.91
C GLU A 116 -14.16 -4.58 -14.80
N ASN A 117 -13.59 -5.67 -14.27
CA ASN A 117 -13.43 -6.95 -14.95
C ASN A 117 -14.39 -8.00 -14.40
N ASN A 118 -14.90 -8.89 -15.26
CA ASN A 118 -15.65 -10.07 -14.84
C ASN A 118 -14.74 -11.27 -14.53
N ASP A 119 -13.65 -11.37 -15.26
CA ASP A 119 -12.69 -12.48 -15.12
C ASP A 119 -11.61 -12.08 -14.10
N ILE A 120 -12.00 -12.18 -12.83
CA ILE A 120 -11.14 -11.88 -11.69
C ILE A 120 -10.98 -13.12 -10.82
N GLU A 121 -9.82 -13.24 -10.19
CA GLU A 121 -9.59 -14.29 -9.20
C GLU A 121 -10.29 -13.95 -7.89
N THR A 122 -11.42 -14.61 -7.62
CA THR A 122 -12.20 -14.41 -6.40
C THR A 122 -11.76 -15.32 -5.25
N TYR A 123 -10.87 -16.27 -5.53
CA TYR A 123 -10.44 -17.30 -4.57
C TYR A 123 -11.60 -18.13 -3.97
N GLY A 124 -12.75 -18.18 -4.65
CA GLY A 124 -13.95 -18.85 -4.16
C GLY A 124 -14.58 -18.17 -2.93
N LEU A 125 -14.36 -16.89 -2.73
CA LEU A 125 -14.96 -16.11 -1.65
C LEU A 125 -16.41 -15.72 -1.93
N THR A 126 -16.73 -15.45 -3.19
CA THR A 126 -18.08 -15.12 -3.66
C THR A 126 -18.16 -15.25 -5.18
N ASP A 127 -19.36 -15.55 -5.68
CA ASP A 127 -19.65 -15.53 -7.12
C ASP A 127 -20.27 -14.19 -7.55
N LYS A 128 -20.61 -13.30 -6.60
CA LYS A 128 -21.24 -12.01 -6.87
C LYS A 128 -20.22 -10.96 -7.24
N ILE A 129 -20.17 -10.56 -8.51
CA ILE A 129 -19.32 -9.50 -9.02
C ILE A 129 -20.20 -8.32 -9.47
N TYR A 130 -19.94 -7.15 -8.93
CA TYR A 130 -20.54 -5.87 -9.32
C TYR A 130 -19.70 -5.23 -10.41
N LYS A 131 -19.90 -5.71 -11.66
CA LYS A 131 -19.12 -5.22 -12.80
C LYS A 131 -19.48 -3.80 -13.21
N ASP A 132 -18.46 -2.94 -13.30
CA ASP A 132 -18.55 -1.53 -13.71
C ASP A 132 -19.42 -0.66 -12.78
N TYR A 133 -19.75 -1.18 -11.59
CA TYR A 133 -20.36 -0.37 -10.55
C TYR A 133 -19.33 0.54 -9.88
N LYS A 134 -19.81 1.71 -9.47
CA LYS A 134 -19.04 2.67 -8.65
C LYS A 134 -19.72 2.85 -7.31
N ILE A 135 -18.93 3.14 -6.29
CA ILE A 135 -19.48 3.51 -4.97
C ILE A 135 -20.02 4.92 -5.07
N ALA A 136 -21.36 5.04 -5.06
CA ALA A 136 -22.05 6.34 -5.07
C ALA A 136 -22.06 6.95 -3.67
N SER A 137 -22.39 6.16 -2.63
CA SER A 137 -22.38 6.66 -1.25
C SER A 137 -22.20 5.53 -0.23
N ILE A 138 -21.79 5.91 0.98
CA ILE A 138 -21.62 5.01 2.13
C ILE A 138 -22.54 5.46 3.24
N GLN A 139 -23.31 4.54 3.80
CA GLN A 139 -24.23 4.79 4.89
C GLN A 139 -23.77 4.09 6.18
N GLY A 140 -24.06 4.71 7.32
CA GLY A 140 -23.80 4.16 8.64
C GLY A 140 -23.74 5.22 9.73
N ALA A 141 -24.12 4.85 10.93
CA ALA A 141 -24.01 5.66 12.14
C ALA A 141 -23.03 4.96 13.10
N GLY A 142 -21.81 5.48 13.20
CA GLY A 142 -20.72 4.83 13.95
C GLY A 142 -20.01 3.75 13.13
N ARG A 143 -20.72 2.76 12.61
CA ARG A 143 -20.21 1.73 11.70
C ARG A 143 -21.00 1.72 10.40
N ILE A 144 -20.36 1.31 9.30
CA ILE A 144 -21.00 1.10 7.99
C ILE A 144 -22.10 0.04 8.13
N ASN A 145 -23.24 0.29 7.49
CA ASN A 145 -24.35 -0.67 7.40
C ASN A 145 -24.76 -0.98 5.94
N SER A 146 -24.43 -0.08 5.01
CA SER A 146 -24.66 -0.33 3.59
C SER A 146 -23.80 0.59 2.71
N VAL A 147 -23.68 0.19 1.45
CA VAL A 147 -23.06 0.96 0.37
C VAL A 147 -24.04 1.05 -0.78
N THR A 148 -24.28 2.26 -1.28
CA THR A 148 -25.01 2.47 -2.53
C THR A 148 -24.01 2.38 -3.68
N LEU A 149 -24.22 1.43 -4.57
CA LEU A 149 -23.51 1.26 -5.83
C LEU A 149 -24.31 1.87 -6.96
N GLU A 150 -23.64 2.47 -7.93
CA GLU A 150 -24.26 3.08 -9.10
C GLU A 150 -23.65 2.52 -10.38
N LYS A 151 -24.49 2.23 -11.37
CA LYS A 151 -24.12 1.88 -12.74
C LYS A 151 -25.20 2.37 -13.71
N ASP A 152 -24.79 3.13 -14.73
CA ASP A 152 -25.69 3.62 -15.80
C ASP A 152 -26.92 4.36 -15.27
N GLY A 153 -26.76 5.16 -14.20
CA GLY A 153 -27.83 5.92 -13.55
C GLY A 153 -28.79 5.07 -12.68
N LYS A 154 -28.48 3.80 -12.46
CA LYS A 154 -29.24 2.92 -11.57
C LYS A 154 -28.46 2.69 -10.29
N GLU A 155 -29.15 2.79 -9.17
CA GLU A 155 -28.58 2.55 -7.85
C GLU A 155 -28.97 1.16 -7.32
N GLU A 156 -28.03 0.50 -6.67
CA GLU A 156 -28.25 -0.74 -5.91
C GLU A 156 -27.64 -0.57 -4.51
N VAL A 157 -28.44 -0.85 -3.46
CA VAL A 157 -27.99 -0.79 -2.08
C VAL A 157 -27.51 -2.18 -1.65
N VAL A 158 -26.26 -2.25 -1.18
CA VAL A 158 -25.63 -3.48 -0.68
C VAL A 158 -25.42 -3.37 0.82
N GLU A 159 -26.11 -4.22 1.57
CA GLU A 159 -25.92 -4.30 3.03
C GLU A 159 -24.59 -4.96 3.36
N CYS A 160 -23.78 -4.30 4.17
CA CYS A 160 -22.50 -4.81 4.65
C CYS A 160 -22.09 -4.10 5.94
N ASP A 161 -21.32 -4.77 6.78
CA ASP A 161 -20.74 -4.17 7.99
C ASP A 161 -19.26 -3.74 7.79
N THR A 162 -18.72 -4.06 6.63
CA THR A 162 -17.34 -3.71 6.26
C THR A 162 -17.24 -3.48 4.76
N LEU A 163 -16.58 -2.36 4.38
CA LEU A 163 -16.12 -2.09 3.02
C LEU A 163 -14.60 -2.23 3.00
N MET A 164 -14.08 -3.17 2.20
CA MET A 164 -12.66 -3.45 2.11
C MET A 164 -12.12 -3.09 0.74
N PHE A 165 -11.07 -2.27 0.70
CA PHE A 165 -10.37 -1.92 -0.54
C PHE A 165 -9.24 -2.90 -0.81
N ALA A 166 -9.37 -3.66 -1.91
CA ALA A 166 -8.38 -4.60 -2.42
C ALA A 166 -7.73 -4.11 -3.73
N ARG A 167 -7.55 -2.80 -3.85
CA ARG A 167 -6.99 -2.13 -5.03
C ARG A 167 -5.47 -2.29 -5.14
N PRO A 168 -4.86 -2.00 -6.30
CA PRO A 168 -3.42 -2.08 -6.48
C PRO A 168 -2.65 -1.25 -5.44
N MET A 169 -1.51 -1.76 -5.01
CA MET A 169 -0.55 -0.98 -4.24
C MET A 169 0.18 0.02 -5.14
N LEU A 170 0.65 1.10 -4.55
CA LEU A 170 1.45 2.12 -5.22
C LEU A 170 2.80 2.25 -4.51
N SER A 171 3.85 2.51 -5.26
CA SER A 171 5.15 2.82 -4.68
C SER A 171 5.07 4.06 -3.78
N ASP A 172 5.75 4.04 -2.62
CA ASP A 172 5.71 5.19 -1.72
C ASP A 172 6.71 6.27 -2.14
N GLY A 173 6.30 7.15 -3.03
CA GLY A 173 7.09 8.27 -3.53
C GLY A 173 7.10 9.51 -2.63
N LEU A 174 6.57 9.47 -1.40
CA LEU A 174 6.41 10.67 -0.58
C LEU A 174 7.75 11.35 -0.22
N VAL A 175 8.74 10.57 0.19
CA VAL A 175 10.09 11.09 0.49
C VAL A 175 10.73 11.63 -0.77
N SER A 176 10.62 10.90 -1.89
CA SER A 176 11.13 11.32 -3.20
C SER A 176 10.53 12.65 -3.66
N MET A 177 9.22 12.79 -3.57
CA MET A 177 8.50 14.04 -3.92
C MET A 177 8.98 15.22 -3.07
N ARG A 178 9.09 15.04 -1.75
CA ARG A 178 9.56 16.09 -0.83
C ARG A 178 11.03 16.46 -1.02
N SER A 179 11.77 15.60 -1.69
CA SER A 179 13.22 15.75 -1.96
C SER A 179 13.51 16.22 -3.38
N ASN A 180 12.51 16.70 -4.14
CA ASN A 180 12.65 17.11 -5.54
C ASN A 180 13.21 16.01 -6.45
N ILE A 181 12.92 14.75 -6.14
CA ILE A 181 13.25 13.59 -6.98
C ILE A 181 12.08 13.36 -7.93
N LYS A 182 12.37 13.20 -9.23
CA LYS A 182 11.38 12.98 -10.26
C LYS A 182 10.65 11.66 -10.03
N LEU A 183 9.31 11.68 -10.11
CA LEU A 183 8.46 10.51 -9.92
C LEU A 183 7.93 10.00 -11.27
N ASN A 184 7.83 8.69 -11.39
CA ASN A 184 7.11 8.05 -12.45
C ASN A 184 5.59 8.23 -12.22
N PRO A 185 4.84 8.82 -13.16
CA PRO A 185 3.42 9.10 -12.97
C PRO A 185 2.55 7.86 -12.84
N THR A 186 3.00 6.72 -13.36
CA THR A 186 2.26 5.46 -13.31
C THR A 186 2.48 4.72 -11.99
N THR A 187 3.74 4.57 -11.55
CA THR A 187 4.08 3.80 -10.35
C THR A 187 4.06 4.63 -9.08
N THR A 188 4.13 5.96 -9.21
CA THR A 188 4.33 6.94 -8.11
C THR A 188 5.66 6.83 -7.37
N GLY A 189 6.52 5.87 -7.74
CA GLY A 189 7.89 5.75 -7.26
C GLY A 189 8.85 6.71 -7.97
N PRO A 190 10.10 6.84 -7.50
CA PRO A 190 11.11 7.63 -8.18
C PRO A 190 11.44 7.03 -9.56
N GLU A 191 11.66 7.89 -10.56
CA GLU A 191 12.31 7.47 -11.80
C GLU A 191 13.77 7.14 -11.51
N VAL A 192 14.25 6.02 -12.06
CA VAL A 192 15.64 5.57 -11.94
C VAL A 192 16.21 5.21 -13.29
N ASP A 193 17.54 5.32 -13.41
CA ASP A 193 18.31 4.84 -14.57
C ASP A 193 18.64 3.33 -14.46
N ASP A 194 19.38 2.80 -15.42
CA ASP A 194 19.80 1.39 -15.45
C ASP A 194 20.73 1.00 -14.28
N LYS A 195 21.23 1.97 -13.53
CA LYS A 195 22.03 1.78 -12.32
C LYS A 195 21.25 2.03 -11.04
N PHE A 196 19.91 2.15 -11.15
CA PHE A 196 19.00 2.47 -10.05
C PHE A 196 19.22 3.85 -9.41
N MET A 197 19.99 4.75 -10.07
CA MET A 197 20.16 6.12 -9.61
C MET A 197 18.94 6.96 -9.98
N THR A 198 18.47 7.76 -9.04
CA THR A 198 17.34 8.67 -9.25
C THR A 198 17.73 9.91 -10.05
N SER A 199 16.81 10.82 -10.28
CA SER A 199 17.10 12.13 -10.89
C SER A 199 18.08 13.01 -10.07
N ARG A 200 18.45 12.58 -8.87
CA ARG A 200 19.45 13.23 -8.02
C ARG A 200 20.68 12.33 -7.84
N GLU A 201 21.84 12.92 -8.05
CA GLU A 201 23.13 12.23 -7.95
C GLU A 201 23.35 11.63 -6.55
N ASN A 202 23.90 10.40 -6.51
CA ASN A 202 24.17 9.63 -5.29
C ASN A 202 22.92 9.24 -4.48
N ILE A 203 21.72 9.38 -5.06
CA ILE A 203 20.48 8.88 -4.47
C ILE A 203 19.92 7.79 -5.38
N TYR A 204 19.77 6.61 -4.82
CA TYR A 204 19.33 5.39 -5.51
C TYR A 204 18.00 4.93 -4.94
N ALA A 205 17.28 4.09 -5.68
CA ALA A 205 16.06 3.46 -5.16
C ALA A 205 16.01 1.99 -5.57
N CYS A 206 15.27 1.16 -4.82
CA CYS A 206 15.07 -0.26 -5.13
C CYS A 206 13.76 -0.81 -4.57
N GLY A 207 13.39 -1.98 -5.07
CA GLY A 207 12.24 -2.76 -4.65
C GLY A 207 10.91 -2.07 -4.92
N ASN A 208 9.89 -2.40 -4.15
CA ASN A 208 8.55 -1.84 -4.32
C ASN A 208 8.47 -0.31 -4.12
N GLY A 209 9.57 0.32 -3.75
CA GLY A 209 9.70 1.78 -3.75
C GLY A 209 9.75 2.38 -5.16
N ILE A 210 10.11 1.62 -6.19
CA ILE A 210 10.14 2.05 -7.60
C ILE A 210 8.87 1.64 -8.33
N TYR A 211 8.54 0.34 -8.28
CA TYR A 211 7.32 -0.27 -8.83
C TYR A 211 6.99 -1.55 -8.06
N ILE A 212 5.74 -2.03 -8.20
CA ILE A 212 5.28 -3.19 -7.43
C ILE A 212 5.73 -4.48 -8.11
N HIS A 213 6.57 -5.23 -7.43
CA HIS A 213 7.00 -6.57 -7.87
C HIS A 213 5.96 -7.62 -7.49
N LYS A 214 5.84 -8.64 -8.32
CA LYS A 214 4.94 -9.77 -8.09
C LYS A 214 5.54 -10.79 -7.11
N PHE A 215 6.85 -10.98 -7.16
CA PHE A 215 7.57 -11.96 -6.35
C PHE A 215 8.70 -11.31 -5.53
N ILE A 216 9.03 -11.89 -4.40
CA ILE A 216 10.10 -11.40 -3.50
C ILE A 216 11.47 -11.61 -4.16
N GLU A 217 11.62 -12.68 -4.91
CA GLU A 217 12.84 -13.03 -5.64
C GLU A 217 13.24 -11.93 -6.63
N ASP A 218 12.29 -11.30 -7.30
CA ASP A 218 12.54 -10.18 -8.21
C ASP A 218 13.14 -8.97 -7.46
N ILE A 219 12.66 -8.70 -6.23
CA ILE A 219 13.20 -7.65 -5.36
C ILE A 219 14.63 -7.98 -4.92
N GLU A 220 14.89 -9.23 -4.53
CA GLU A 220 16.22 -9.66 -4.11
C GLU A 220 17.24 -9.54 -5.26
N ASP A 221 16.85 -9.92 -6.47
CA ASP A 221 17.67 -9.80 -7.68
C ASP A 221 17.95 -8.33 -8.02
N GLU A 222 16.95 -7.46 -7.95
CA GLU A 222 17.09 -6.02 -8.17
C GLU A 222 18.05 -5.40 -7.16
N CYS A 223 17.85 -5.67 -5.87
CA CYS A 223 18.75 -5.18 -4.82
C CYS A 223 20.17 -5.67 -5.02
N SER A 224 20.36 -6.92 -5.46
CA SER A 224 21.69 -7.49 -5.75
C SER A 224 22.39 -6.78 -6.91
N LYS A 225 21.65 -6.40 -7.98
CA LYS A 225 22.16 -5.62 -9.10
C LYS A 225 22.57 -4.22 -8.65
N LEU A 226 21.71 -3.54 -7.87
CA LEU A 226 22.02 -2.23 -7.30
C LEU A 226 23.34 -2.25 -6.51
N ILE A 227 23.48 -3.20 -5.56
CA ILE A 227 24.69 -3.27 -4.71
C ILE A 227 25.95 -3.55 -5.52
N LYS A 228 25.89 -4.43 -6.53
CA LYS A 228 27.03 -4.66 -7.45
C LYS A 228 27.41 -3.37 -8.19
N GLY A 229 26.44 -2.59 -8.65
CA GLY A 229 26.66 -1.31 -9.33
C GLY A 229 27.25 -0.23 -8.43
N LEU A 230 26.94 -0.27 -7.12
CA LEU A 230 27.49 0.70 -6.15
C LEU A 230 28.96 0.46 -5.78
N ASN A 231 29.45 -0.76 -5.96
CA ASN A 231 30.83 -1.17 -5.61
C ASN A 231 31.82 -1.03 -6.77
N ASN A 232 31.32 -0.73 -7.98
CA ASN A 232 32.13 -0.42 -9.16
C ASN A 232 32.23 1.09 -9.38
#